data_a53d60faa08eb34be6df07a75280888d
#
_entry.id   a53d60faa08eb34be6df07a75280888d
#
_cell.length_a   1.000
_cell.length_b   1.000
_cell.length_c   1.000
_cell.angle_alpha   90.00
_cell.angle_beta   90.00
_cell.angle_gamma   90.00
#
_symmetry.space_group_name_H-M   'P 1'
#
loop_
_entity.id
_entity.type
_entity.pdbx_description
1 polymer ?
#
loop_
_entity_poly.entity_id
_entity_poly.type
_entity_poly.pdbx_seq_one_letter_code
_entity_poly.pdbx_strand_id
1 'polypeptide(L)'
;MSEKFRKNNIAQSVFEKNYKQIQESKKEILNQKYNCGICLEIIKHENPYLCYECQKIFHHSCLKHWDARQKQLNKILSCPNCRNESSIEKWKVFRNYDETRTKDAQIINQLSKSFNSNEYIDKSIDLFKLILNKLYNIHPKIESQKNYKLNNLIEELKYSIINPSIDELSTAIFEELDILDEYITNVKKGIQKEEIKYKNEINIKYMTEEEGNQKIFGKGFVINNINNINLIINGKNSPLVEEYYLKEGENNVTICIKNTLTNLSYMFPFCKTLYNIDELKYLNTEKVTDFSYMFEYTKISNIKALENWDTSKSESFRSMFSSCELLSNIKPLKNWNVSRSKNFSDMFCRCKISDIKSLENWNVSKGKNFNSIFGYTLLSDIKPLEKWDVSNATHLGSLFDGCENLSDITSLKNWNILKCKNLSHMFESCKKLLDITPIQNWNVSNINNFEYMFSDCSSIIDIKPLENWNVSNGTNIGSMFAHCSISDLTSVKKWNVSNVKDFSYLFSGCLSITDLKPLENWNVSNGVKFELMFEELKLLTDVSPLKNWNVANGQNFVKMFRGCKLINRNILKDWKFSKSTDFESMFLN
;
A
#
# COMPACT_ATOMS: atom_id res chain seq x y z
N MET A 1 43.28 -8.70 -14.60
CA MET A 1 42.76 -9.24 -15.88
C MET A 1 42.35 -10.70 -15.84
N SER A 2 42.95 -11.56 -15.01
CA SER A 2 42.64 -13.02 -14.98
C SER A 2 41.30 -13.41 -14.33
N GLU A 3 40.81 -12.65 -13.36
CA GLU A 3 39.54 -12.95 -12.66
C GLU A 3 38.30 -12.56 -13.48
N LYS A 4 38.40 -11.48 -14.26
CA LYS A 4 37.32 -11.06 -15.17
C LYS A 4 37.14 -12.04 -16.33
N PHE A 5 38.22 -12.66 -16.79
CA PHE A 5 38.20 -13.72 -17.83
C PHE A 5 37.55 -15.03 -17.32
N ARG A 6 37.78 -15.41 -16.04
CA ARG A 6 37.18 -16.60 -15.44
C ARG A 6 35.66 -16.44 -15.21
N LYS A 7 35.22 -15.27 -14.77
CA LYS A 7 33.78 -14.98 -14.57
C LYS A 7 33.01 -14.98 -15.89
N ASN A 8 33.58 -14.44 -16.97
CA ASN A 8 32.95 -14.47 -18.28
C ASN A 8 32.82 -15.89 -18.87
N ASN A 9 33.80 -16.75 -18.65
CA ASN A 9 33.75 -18.14 -19.14
C ASN A 9 32.72 -18.98 -18.38
N ILE A 10 32.50 -18.72 -17.09
CA ILE A 10 31.47 -19.42 -16.28
C ILE A 10 30.08 -18.96 -16.73
N ALA A 11 29.83 -17.67 -16.91
CA ALA A 11 28.57 -17.13 -17.40
C ALA A 11 28.21 -17.69 -18.80
N GLN A 12 29.20 -17.79 -19.69
CA GLN A 12 29.01 -18.32 -21.04
C GLN A 12 28.68 -19.81 -21.03
N SER A 13 29.36 -20.61 -20.17
CA SER A 13 29.10 -22.05 -20.06
C SER A 13 27.70 -22.35 -19.45
N VAL A 14 27.26 -21.52 -18.51
CA VAL A 14 25.91 -21.62 -17.90
C VAL A 14 24.85 -21.24 -18.93
N PHE A 15 25.06 -20.17 -19.70
CA PHE A 15 24.15 -19.74 -20.76
C PHE A 15 24.01 -20.82 -21.85
N GLU A 16 25.12 -21.38 -22.35
CA GLU A 16 25.09 -22.45 -23.35
C GLU A 16 24.38 -23.71 -22.85
N LYS A 17 24.60 -24.06 -21.57
CA LYS A 17 23.92 -25.19 -20.92
C LYS A 17 22.41 -24.96 -20.81
N ASN A 18 21.99 -23.79 -20.36
CA ASN A 18 20.57 -23.45 -20.22
C ASN A 18 19.90 -23.28 -21.59
N TYR A 19 20.56 -22.67 -22.57
CA TYR A 19 20.07 -22.57 -23.95
C TYR A 19 19.88 -23.95 -24.57
N LYS A 20 20.82 -24.86 -24.36
CA LYS A 20 20.71 -26.25 -24.80
C LYS A 20 19.55 -26.98 -24.14
N GLN A 21 19.36 -26.77 -22.85
CA GLN A 21 18.27 -27.34 -22.07
C GLN A 21 16.89 -26.80 -22.53
N ILE A 22 16.80 -25.51 -22.84
CA ILE A 22 15.59 -24.90 -23.44
C ILE A 22 15.32 -25.45 -24.84
N GLN A 23 16.34 -25.66 -25.67
CA GLN A 23 16.18 -26.26 -27.00
C GLN A 23 15.82 -27.75 -26.90
N GLU A 24 16.37 -28.48 -25.95
CA GLU A 24 16.01 -29.88 -25.67
C GLU A 24 14.57 -29.98 -25.14
N SER A 25 14.18 -29.12 -24.21
CA SER A 25 12.78 -29.02 -23.74
C SER A 25 11.80 -28.65 -24.86
N LYS A 26 12.17 -27.71 -25.74
CA LYS A 26 11.39 -27.39 -26.95
C LYS A 26 11.28 -28.60 -27.90
N LYS A 27 12.37 -29.35 -28.08
CA LYS A 27 12.38 -30.57 -28.89
C LYS A 27 11.55 -31.69 -28.26
N GLU A 28 11.59 -31.83 -26.95
CA GLU A 28 10.74 -32.74 -26.19
C GLU A 28 9.27 -32.33 -26.28
N ILE A 29 8.95 -31.03 -26.13
CA ILE A 29 7.60 -30.49 -26.31
C ILE A 29 7.07 -30.72 -27.73
N LEU A 30 7.91 -30.53 -28.75
CA LEU A 30 7.55 -30.78 -30.15
C LEU A 30 7.44 -32.27 -30.53
N ASN A 31 8.16 -33.14 -29.81
CA ASN A 31 8.17 -34.60 -30.07
C ASN A 31 7.20 -35.38 -29.16
N GLN A 32 6.74 -34.80 -28.05
CA GLN A 32 5.73 -35.43 -27.21
C GLN A 32 4.37 -35.31 -27.88
N LYS A 33 3.70 -36.44 -28.11
CA LYS A 33 2.31 -36.51 -28.58
C LYS A 33 1.39 -36.11 -27.43
N TYR A 34 1.03 -34.81 -27.32
CA TYR A 34 0.05 -34.37 -26.34
C TYR A 34 -1.37 -34.68 -26.82
N ASN A 35 -2.18 -35.25 -25.94
CA ASN A 35 -3.59 -35.44 -26.18
C ASN A 35 -4.39 -34.24 -25.69
N CYS A 36 -5.37 -33.81 -26.49
CA CYS A 36 -6.29 -32.76 -26.08
C CYS A 36 -7.08 -33.19 -24.84
N GLY A 37 -7.16 -32.32 -23.80
CA GLY A 37 -7.89 -32.61 -22.58
C GLY A 37 -9.41 -32.74 -22.70
N ILE A 38 -9.98 -32.48 -23.91
CA ILE A 38 -11.42 -32.65 -24.19
C ILE A 38 -11.68 -33.89 -25.05
N CYS A 39 -11.04 -34.00 -26.21
CA CYS A 39 -11.32 -35.09 -27.17
C CYS A 39 -10.32 -36.25 -27.08
N LEU A 40 -9.24 -36.13 -26.32
CA LEU A 40 -8.17 -37.10 -26.16
C LEU A 40 -7.38 -37.42 -27.44
N GLU A 41 -7.63 -36.70 -28.53
CA GLU A 41 -6.87 -36.85 -29.76
C GLU A 41 -5.52 -36.11 -29.72
N ILE A 42 -4.57 -36.58 -30.55
CA ILE A 42 -3.23 -35.99 -30.62
C ILE A 42 -3.33 -34.64 -31.32
N ILE A 43 -2.73 -33.61 -30.70
CA ILE A 43 -2.65 -32.27 -31.25
C ILE A 43 -1.56 -32.24 -32.33
N LYS A 44 -2.00 -32.13 -33.60
CA LYS A 44 -1.11 -32.02 -34.77
C LYS A 44 -1.27 -30.62 -35.36
N HIS A 45 -0.17 -29.86 -35.48
CA HIS A 45 -0.03 -28.65 -36.29
C HIS A 45 -0.98 -27.46 -36.05
N GLU A 46 -1.82 -27.45 -35.02
CA GLU A 46 -2.60 -26.29 -34.62
C GLU A 46 -1.99 -25.65 -33.36
N ASN A 47 -2.11 -24.33 -33.24
CA ASN A 47 -1.66 -23.62 -32.02
C ASN A 47 -2.48 -24.13 -30.83
N PRO A 48 -1.89 -24.93 -29.93
CA PRO A 48 -2.60 -25.47 -28.79
C PRO A 48 -2.79 -24.41 -27.69
N TYR A 49 -3.86 -24.53 -26.94
CA TYR A 49 -4.12 -23.72 -25.75
C TYR A 49 -3.73 -24.46 -24.49
N LEU A 50 -2.90 -23.84 -23.67
CA LEU A 50 -2.42 -24.38 -22.39
C LEU A 50 -3.18 -23.74 -21.23
N CYS A 51 -3.74 -24.54 -20.33
CA CYS A 51 -4.21 -24.06 -19.04
C CYS A 51 -3.05 -24.05 -18.03
N TYR A 52 -2.67 -22.89 -17.56
CA TYR A 52 -1.55 -22.73 -16.62
C TYR A 52 -1.79 -23.40 -15.26
N GLU A 53 -3.04 -23.44 -14.80
CA GLU A 53 -3.38 -24.01 -13.48
C GLU A 53 -3.27 -25.56 -13.46
N CYS A 54 -3.71 -26.22 -14.52
CA CYS A 54 -3.69 -27.68 -14.55
C CYS A 54 -2.76 -28.27 -15.61
N GLN A 55 -1.99 -27.46 -16.31
CA GLN A 55 -0.99 -27.87 -17.31
C GLN A 55 -1.58 -28.75 -18.47
N LYS A 56 -2.90 -28.67 -18.71
CA LYS A 56 -3.55 -29.41 -19.81
C LYS A 56 -3.62 -28.59 -21.08
N ILE A 57 -3.44 -29.26 -22.21
CA ILE A 57 -3.43 -28.68 -23.56
C ILE A 57 -4.71 -29.05 -24.29
N PHE A 58 -5.23 -28.13 -25.11
CA PHE A 58 -6.53 -28.29 -25.81
C PHE A 58 -6.45 -27.80 -27.26
N HIS A 59 -7.20 -28.43 -28.14
CA HIS A 59 -7.44 -27.90 -29.48
C HIS A 59 -8.29 -26.63 -29.43
N HIS A 60 -8.04 -25.71 -30.34
CA HIS A 60 -8.84 -24.48 -30.47
C HIS A 60 -10.33 -24.77 -30.71
N SER A 61 -10.62 -25.70 -31.61
CA SER A 61 -11.98 -26.13 -31.94
C SER A 61 -12.72 -26.72 -30.74
N CYS A 62 -12.04 -27.56 -29.94
CA CYS A 62 -12.62 -28.15 -28.73
C CYS A 62 -12.94 -27.12 -27.66
N LEU A 63 -12.09 -26.11 -27.47
CA LEU A 63 -12.37 -25.02 -26.56
C LEU A 63 -13.52 -24.12 -27.02
N LYS A 64 -13.64 -23.84 -28.32
CA LYS A 64 -14.78 -23.10 -28.86
C LYS A 64 -16.11 -23.83 -28.62
N HIS A 65 -16.16 -25.13 -28.83
CA HIS A 65 -17.34 -25.93 -28.51
C HIS A 65 -17.68 -25.94 -27.02
N TRP A 66 -16.68 -26.05 -26.17
CA TRP A 66 -16.84 -25.95 -24.71
C TRP A 66 -17.41 -24.60 -24.30
N ASP A 67 -16.84 -23.49 -24.79
CA ASP A 67 -17.29 -22.12 -24.54
C ASP A 67 -18.76 -21.92 -24.95
N ALA A 68 -19.13 -22.36 -26.17
CA ALA A 68 -20.50 -22.30 -26.67
C ALA A 68 -21.48 -23.07 -25.76
N ARG A 69 -21.09 -24.26 -25.29
CA ARG A 69 -21.90 -25.09 -24.38
C ARG A 69 -22.07 -24.47 -22.99
N GLN A 70 -21.02 -23.81 -22.45
CA GLN A 70 -21.14 -23.12 -21.18
C GLN A 70 -22.08 -21.91 -21.28
N LYS A 71 -22.01 -21.15 -22.37
CA LYS A 71 -22.93 -20.03 -22.66
C LYS A 71 -24.39 -20.45 -22.75
N GLN A 72 -24.66 -21.58 -23.43
CA GLN A 72 -26.03 -22.16 -23.50
C GLN A 72 -26.59 -22.55 -22.16
N LEU A 73 -25.73 -22.88 -21.17
CA LEU A 73 -26.14 -23.31 -19.83
C LEU A 73 -26.15 -22.16 -18.83
N ASN A 74 -25.95 -20.90 -19.26
CA ASN A 74 -25.79 -19.71 -18.39
C ASN A 74 -24.75 -19.91 -17.27
N LYS A 75 -23.72 -20.71 -17.52
CA LYS A 75 -22.64 -20.97 -16.56
C LYS A 75 -21.45 -20.07 -16.83
N ILE A 76 -20.74 -19.73 -15.75
CA ILE A 76 -19.49 -18.98 -15.82
C ILE A 76 -18.47 -19.84 -16.58
N LEU A 77 -17.72 -19.20 -17.49
CA LEU A 77 -16.69 -19.86 -18.27
C LEU A 77 -15.57 -20.35 -17.38
N SER A 78 -15.26 -21.63 -17.46
CA SER A 78 -14.22 -22.27 -16.61
C SER A 78 -13.38 -23.26 -17.42
N CYS A 79 -12.18 -23.57 -16.95
CA CYS A 79 -11.35 -24.59 -17.59
C CYS A 79 -12.08 -25.94 -17.65
N PRO A 80 -12.10 -26.64 -18.79
CA PRO A 80 -12.75 -27.95 -18.92
C PRO A 80 -12.23 -29.00 -17.93
N ASN A 81 -10.95 -28.90 -17.56
CA ASN A 81 -10.29 -29.87 -16.69
C ASN A 81 -10.34 -29.49 -15.20
N CYS A 82 -9.79 -28.32 -14.81
CA CYS A 82 -9.67 -27.94 -13.41
C CYS A 82 -10.82 -27.08 -12.88
N ARG A 83 -11.75 -26.66 -13.74
CA ARG A 83 -12.91 -25.81 -13.39
C ARG A 83 -12.54 -24.43 -12.85
N ASN A 84 -11.30 -23.99 -12.97
CA ASN A 84 -10.84 -22.69 -12.51
C ASN A 84 -11.27 -21.59 -13.49
N GLU A 85 -12.05 -20.62 -13.01
CA GLU A 85 -12.60 -19.50 -13.79
C GLU A 85 -11.51 -18.49 -14.19
N SER A 86 -10.49 -18.29 -13.36
CA SER A 86 -9.40 -17.35 -13.64
C SER A 86 -8.53 -17.76 -14.83
N SER A 87 -8.52 -19.04 -15.18
CA SER A 87 -7.70 -19.56 -16.27
C SER A 87 -8.16 -19.10 -17.66
N ILE A 88 -9.45 -18.78 -17.84
CA ILE A 88 -10.01 -18.36 -19.13
C ILE A 88 -9.64 -16.91 -19.48
N GLU A 89 -9.57 -16.02 -18.51
CA GLU A 89 -9.07 -14.65 -18.74
C GLU A 89 -7.59 -14.65 -19.16
N LYS A 90 -6.78 -15.51 -18.57
CA LYS A 90 -5.39 -15.75 -19.00
C LYS A 90 -5.31 -16.32 -20.43
N TRP A 91 -6.26 -17.15 -20.86
CA TRP A 91 -6.31 -17.67 -22.23
C TRP A 91 -6.64 -16.61 -23.28
N LYS A 92 -7.48 -15.61 -22.97
CA LYS A 92 -7.74 -14.47 -23.88
C LYS A 92 -6.49 -13.63 -24.10
N VAL A 93 -5.69 -13.43 -23.07
CA VAL A 93 -4.39 -12.74 -23.15
C VAL A 93 -3.43 -13.51 -24.05
N PHE A 94 -3.38 -14.85 -23.94
CA PHE A 94 -2.52 -15.69 -24.78
C PHE A 94 -2.90 -15.65 -26.27
N ARG A 95 -4.18 -15.50 -26.60
CA ARG A 95 -4.68 -15.38 -27.97
C ARG A 95 -4.20 -14.12 -28.70
N ASN A 96 -4.01 -13.01 -27.97
CA ASN A 96 -3.46 -11.77 -28.53
C ASN A 96 -1.91 -11.79 -28.59
N TYR A 97 -1.29 -12.67 -27.83
CA TYR A 97 0.18 -12.76 -27.68
C TYR A 97 0.83 -13.55 -28.83
N ASP A 98 0.13 -14.53 -29.39
CA ASP A 98 0.72 -15.50 -30.33
C ASP A 98 0.87 -14.94 -31.77
N GLU A 99 0.01 -14.02 -32.21
CA GLU A 99 0.11 -13.41 -33.57
C GLU A 99 1.29 -12.39 -33.65
N THR A 100 1.66 -11.74 -32.56
CA THR A 100 2.78 -10.80 -32.50
C THR A 100 4.12 -11.51 -32.29
N ARG A 101 4.15 -12.55 -31.46
CA ARG A 101 5.37 -13.31 -31.14
C ARG A 101 5.99 -14.06 -32.32
N THR A 102 5.22 -14.49 -33.28
CA THR A 102 5.76 -15.19 -34.46
C THR A 102 6.68 -14.32 -35.31
N LYS A 103 6.43 -13.01 -35.36
CA LYS A 103 7.30 -12.06 -36.06
C LYS A 103 8.54 -11.67 -35.22
N ASP A 104 8.35 -11.44 -33.94
CA ASP A 104 9.43 -11.02 -33.04
C ASP A 104 10.38 -12.18 -32.71
N ALA A 105 9.85 -13.41 -32.56
CA ALA A 105 10.67 -14.62 -32.43
C ALA A 105 11.48 -14.93 -33.70
N GLN A 106 11.01 -14.58 -34.88
CA GLN A 106 11.78 -14.71 -36.14
C GLN A 106 12.91 -13.68 -36.19
N ILE A 107 12.68 -12.46 -35.72
CA ILE A 107 13.70 -11.40 -35.65
C ILE A 107 14.77 -11.77 -34.61
N ILE A 108 14.37 -12.23 -33.43
CA ILE A 108 15.27 -12.68 -32.36
C ILE A 108 16.09 -13.90 -32.81
N ASN A 109 15.49 -14.84 -33.56
CA ASN A 109 16.18 -16.03 -34.09
C ASN A 109 17.16 -15.70 -35.25
N GLN A 110 16.87 -14.68 -36.06
CA GLN A 110 17.81 -14.17 -37.05
C GLN A 110 19.01 -13.46 -36.43
N LEU A 111 18.77 -12.73 -35.33
CA LEU A 111 19.79 -11.99 -34.59
C LEU A 111 20.68 -12.92 -33.76
N SER A 112 20.14 -13.97 -33.15
CA SER A 112 20.91 -14.95 -32.35
C SER A 112 21.90 -15.78 -33.18
N LYS A 113 21.71 -15.89 -34.49
CA LYS A 113 22.61 -16.62 -35.40
C LYS A 113 23.86 -15.86 -35.80
N SER A 114 23.96 -14.58 -35.50
CA SER A 114 25.04 -13.67 -35.97
C SER A 114 26.01 -13.21 -34.85
N PHE A 115 25.94 -13.75 -33.62
CA PHE A 115 26.68 -13.21 -32.50
C PHE A 115 27.84 -14.08 -31.98
N ASN A 116 29.01 -13.49 -31.88
CA ASN A 116 30.17 -13.93 -31.11
C ASN A 116 30.21 -13.15 -29.77
N SER A 117 30.65 -13.80 -28.71
CA SER A 117 30.34 -13.55 -27.30
C SER A 117 30.78 -12.21 -26.65
N ASN A 118 31.69 -11.44 -27.24
CA ASN A 118 32.17 -10.17 -26.65
C ASN A 118 31.43 -8.91 -27.14
N GLU A 119 30.65 -9.02 -28.19
CA GLU A 119 29.83 -7.94 -28.76
C GLU A 119 28.38 -7.96 -28.29
N TYR A 120 28.01 -8.95 -27.46
CA TYR A 120 26.59 -9.24 -27.16
C TYR A 120 25.88 -8.10 -26.41
N ILE A 121 26.54 -7.50 -25.43
CA ILE A 121 25.97 -6.42 -24.60
C ILE A 121 25.80 -5.15 -25.42
N ASP A 122 26.82 -4.76 -26.17
CA ASP A 122 26.79 -3.53 -26.99
C ASP A 122 25.76 -3.66 -28.12
N LYS A 123 25.68 -4.84 -28.76
CA LYS A 123 24.70 -5.10 -29.81
C LYS A 123 23.26 -5.24 -29.32
N SER A 124 23.04 -5.73 -28.09
CA SER A 124 21.73 -5.73 -27.47
C SER A 124 21.25 -4.31 -27.17
N ILE A 125 22.14 -3.44 -26.70
CA ILE A 125 21.87 -2.01 -26.48
C ILE A 125 21.59 -1.33 -27.83
N ASP A 126 22.35 -1.61 -28.88
CA ASP A 126 22.16 -1.02 -30.19
C ASP A 126 20.88 -1.52 -30.89
N LEU A 127 20.50 -2.78 -30.68
CA LEU A 127 19.22 -3.30 -31.12
C LEU A 127 18.05 -2.62 -30.41
N PHE A 128 18.15 -2.43 -29.12
CA PHE A 128 17.15 -1.71 -28.34
C PHE A 128 17.02 -0.25 -28.79
N LYS A 129 18.15 0.45 -29.04
CA LYS A 129 18.17 1.78 -29.65
C LYS A 129 17.54 1.80 -31.04
N LEU A 130 17.73 0.76 -31.86
CA LEU A 130 17.15 0.64 -33.19
C LEU A 130 15.65 0.44 -33.14
N ILE A 131 15.15 -0.38 -32.23
CA ILE A 131 13.72 -0.59 -31.97
C ILE A 131 13.07 0.72 -31.50
N LEU A 132 13.69 1.41 -30.56
CA LEU A 132 13.24 2.70 -30.08
C LEU A 132 13.25 3.76 -31.19
N ASN A 133 14.29 3.84 -32.02
CA ASN A 133 14.34 4.76 -33.15
C ASN A 133 13.26 4.48 -34.20
N LYS A 134 12.93 3.22 -34.45
CA LYS A 134 11.79 2.87 -35.32
C LYS A 134 10.46 3.28 -34.73
N LEU A 135 10.27 3.12 -33.42
CA LEU A 135 9.09 3.58 -32.71
C LEU A 135 8.97 5.12 -32.74
N TYR A 136 10.08 5.83 -32.61
CA TYR A 136 10.13 7.28 -32.68
C TYR A 136 9.84 7.83 -34.09
N ASN A 137 10.29 7.16 -35.14
CA ASN A 137 9.97 7.55 -36.52
C ASN A 137 8.48 7.40 -36.88
N ILE A 138 7.73 6.61 -36.09
CA ILE A 138 6.27 6.46 -36.25
C ILE A 138 5.51 7.62 -35.58
N HIS A 139 6.10 8.33 -34.61
CA HIS A 139 5.43 9.44 -33.93
C HIS A 139 6.40 10.53 -33.41
N PRO A 140 6.60 11.64 -34.17
CA PRO A 140 7.56 12.72 -33.83
C PRO A 140 7.31 13.45 -32.50
N LYS A 141 6.09 13.43 -31.95
CA LYS A 141 5.74 14.06 -30.65
C LYS A 141 6.29 13.33 -29.42
N ILE A 142 6.83 12.13 -29.57
CA ILE A 142 7.44 11.38 -28.48
C ILE A 142 8.81 11.96 -28.07
N GLU A 143 9.38 12.84 -28.88
CA GLU A 143 10.74 13.36 -28.73
C GLU A 143 10.96 14.24 -27.49
N SER A 144 9.99 15.00 -27.06
CA SER A 144 10.12 15.96 -25.95
C SER A 144 10.04 15.33 -24.54
N GLN A 145 9.55 14.11 -24.39
CA GLN A 145 9.54 13.35 -23.13
C GLN A 145 10.70 12.33 -23.03
N LYS A 146 11.55 12.29 -24.04
CA LYS A 146 12.55 11.29 -24.36
C LYS A 146 13.63 11.04 -23.30
N ASN A 147 14.16 12.09 -22.71
CA ASN A 147 15.51 11.97 -22.11
C ASN A 147 15.53 11.36 -20.72
N TYR A 148 14.49 11.51 -19.91
CA TYR A 148 14.53 11.11 -18.51
C TYR A 148 14.15 9.63 -18.29
N LYS A 149 13.05 9.18 -18.87
CA LYS A 149 12.60 7.78 -18.70
C LYS A 149 13.47 6.77 -19.44
N LEU A 150 13.94 7.14 -20.64
CA LEU A 150 14.81 6.29 -21.46
C LEU A 150 16.20 6.11 -20.83
N ASN A 151 16.78 7.17 -20.27
CA ASN A 151 18.07 7.08 -19.61
C ASN A 151 17.99 6.26 -18.32
N ASN A 152 16.90 6.38 -17.55
CA ASN A 152 16.68 5.54 -16.36
C ASN A 152 16.51 4.06 -16.75
N LEU A 153 15.74 3.77 -17.80
CA LEU A 153 15.56 2.39 -18.28
C LEU A 153 16.89 1.79 -18.78
N ILE A 154 17.72 2.57 -19.50
CA ILE A 154 19.05 2.13 -19.95
C ILE A 154 19.98 1.87 -18.75
N GLU A 155 19.94 2.70 -17.70
CA GLU A 155 20.75 2.50 -16.49
C GLU A 155 20.23 1.31 -15.67
N GLU A 156 18.92 1.09 -15.57
CA GLU A 156 18.33 -0.08 -14.92
C GLU A 156 18.67 -1.37 -15.67
N LEU A 157 18.63 -1.37 -17.01
CA LEU A 157 19.08 -2.49 -17.83
C LEU A 157 20.58 -2.76 -17.68
N LYS A 158 21.42 -1.72 -17.64
CA LYS A 158 22.86 -1.88 -17.37
C LYS A 158 23.12 -2.49 -15.99
N TYR A 159 22.36 -2.10 -14.98
CA TYR A 159 22.49 -2.62 -13.62
C TYR A 159 22.04 -4.08 -13.53
N SER A 160 20.96 -4.44 -14.21
CA SER A 160 20.44 -5.80 -14.31
C SER A 160 21.38 -6.75 -15.07
N ILE A 161 22.11 -6.25 -16.08
CA ILE A 161 23.10 -7.01 -16.86
C ILE A 161 24.36 -7.34 -16.04
N ILE A 162 24.66 -6.59 -14.97
CA ILE A 162 25.88 -6.79 -14.17
C ILE A 162 25.74 -7.91 -13.13
N ASN A 163 24.52 -8.32 -12.72
CA ASN A 163 24.33 -9.26 -11.59
C ASN A 163 23.08 -10.17 -11.62
N PRO A 164 22.65 -10.84 -12.70
CA PRO A 164 21.39 -11.58 -12.64
C PRO A 164 21.55 -13.10 -12.64
N SER A 165 20.55 -13.77 -12.03
CA SER A 165 20.13 -15.09 -12.50
C SER A 165 19.39 -14.93 -13.84
N ILE A 166 19.56 -15.87 -14.77
CA ILE A 166 18.97 -15.82 -16.14
C ILE A 166 17.44 -15.74 -16.10
N ASP A 167 16.81 -16.26 -15.05
CA ASP A 167 15.36 -16.24 -14.87
C ASP A 167 14.83 -14.84 -14.49
N GLU A 168 15.58 -14.08 -13.68
CA GLU A 168 15.23 -12.70 -13.32
C GLU A 168 15.35 -11.76 -14.51
N LEU A 169 16.37 -11.97 -15.36
CA LEU A 169 16.57 -11.17 -16.57
C LEU A 169 15.46 -11.41 -17.61
N SER A 170 15.05 -12.66 -17.78
CA SER A 170 13.96 -13.01 -18.70
C SER A 170 12.63 -12.45 -18.23
N THR A 171 12.36 -12.51 -16.92
CA THR A 171 11.14 -11.97 -16.31
C THR A 171 11.09 -10.44 -16.43
N ALA A 172 12.18 -9.74 -16.14
CA ALA A 172 12.26 -8.29 -16.27
C ALA A 172 12.09 -7.82 -17.73
N ILE A 173 12.71 -8.51 -18.69
CA ILE A 173 12.54 -8.21 -20.14
C ILE A 173 11.09 -8.46 -20.58
N PHE A 174 10.42 -9.48 -20.08
CA PHE A 174 9.02 -9.74 -20.42
C PHE A 174 8.06 -8.73 -19.78
N GLU A 175 8.29 -8.30 -18.54
CA GLU A 175 7.50 -7.26 -17.87
C GLU A 175 7.62 -5.92 -18.62
N GLU A 176 8.81 -5.55 -19.08
CA GLU A 176 9.04 -4.32 -19.84
C GLU A 176 8.47 -4.40 -21.27
N LEU A 177 8.50 -5.56 -21.91
CA LEU A 177 7.84 -5.78 -23.20
C LEU A 177 6.32 -5.69 -23.09
N ASP A 178 5.73 -6.15 -21.99
CA ASP A 178 4.28 -6.01 -21.73
C ASP A 178 3.88 -4.54 -21.53
N ILE A 179 4.71 -3.75 -20.85
CA ILE A 179 4.52 -2.29 -20.71
C ILE A 179 4.62 -1.59 -22.07
N LEU A 180 5.56 -2.02 -22.90
CA LEU A 180 5.75 -1.48 -24.25
C LEU A 180 4.58 -1.85 -25.18
N ASP A 181 4.05 -3.05 -25.06
CA ASP A 181 2.93 -3.52 -25.88
C ASP A 181 1.60 -2.88 -25.46
N GLU A 182 1.39 -2.63 -24.17
CA GLU A 182 0.29 -1.80 -23.66
C GLU A 182 0.39 -0.36 -24.22
N TYR A 183 1.59 0.21 -24.24
CA TYR A 183 1.85 1.54 -24.79
C TYR A 183 1.62 1.58 -26.31
N ILE A 184 2.14 0.60 -27.07
CA ILE A 184 1.95 0.48 -28.53
C ILE A 184 0.47 0.24 -28.86
N THR A 185 -0.23 -0.56 -28.07
CA THR A 185 -1.66 -0.84 -28.25
C THR A 185 -2.48 0.43 -28.03
N ASN A 186 -2.10 1.24 -27.05
CA ASN A 186 -2.73 2.54 -26.77
C ASN A 186 -2.46 3.57 -27.87
N VAL A 187 -1.26 3.55 -28.47
CA VAL A 187 -0.90 4.39 -29.63
C VAL A 187 -1.60 3.91 -30.92
N LYS A 188 -1.69 2.58 -31.16
CA LYS A 188 -2.37 1.99 -32.35
C LYS A 188 -3.89 2.17 -32.32
N LYS A 189 -4.50 2.28 -31.13
CA LYS A 189 -5.95 2.54 -30.98
C LYS A 189 -6.32 3.99 -31.30
N GLY A 190 -5.36 4.81 -31.75
CA GLY A 190 -5.62 6.23 -32.03
C GLY A 190 -6.08 6.98 -30.79
N ILE A 191 -5.71 6.46 -29.58
CA ILE A 191 -5.77 7.27 -28.39
C ILE A 191 -4.67 8.32 -28.60
N GLN A 192 -4.96 9.33 -29.43
CA GLN A 192 -4.40 10.63 -29.21
C GLN A 192 -4.59 10.82 -27.69
N LYS A 193 -3.51 11.08 -26.94
CA LYS A 193 -3.65 11.83 -25.72
C LYS A 193 -4.46 13.02 -26.20
N GLU A 194 -5.77 13.00 -26.00
CA GLU A 194 -6.55 14.21 -26.13
C GLU A 194 -5.75 15.19 -25.28
N GLU A 195 -5.23 16.24 -25.90
CA GLU A 195 -4.72 17.37 -25.13
C GLU A 195 -5.86 17.66 -24.20
N ILE A 196 -5.66 17.38 -22.89
CA ILE A 196 -6.74 17.56 -21.91
C ILE A 196 -7.03 19.04 -21.98
N LYS A 197 -8.02 19.39 -22.81
CA LYS A 197 -8.44 20.76 -22.95
C LYS A 197 -9.20 21.06 -21.67
N TYR A 198 -8.56 21.80 -20.76
CA TYR A 198 -9.21 22.26 -19.55
C TYR A 198 -10.51 22.94 -19.89
N LYS A 199 -11.55 22.64 -19.14
CA LYS A 199 -12.87 23.25 -19.29
C LYS A 199 -13.11 24.22 -18.14
N ASN A 200 -13.76 25.32 -18.43
CA ASN A 200 -14.25 26.24 -17.40
C ASN A 200 -15.59 25.78 -16.80
N GLU A 201 -16.24 24.79 -17.43
CA GLU A 201 -17.50 24.20 -16.96
C GLU A 201 -17.29 22.71 -16.75
N ILE A 202 -17.54 22.25 -15.53
CA ILE A 202 -17.35 20.87 -15.08
C ILE A 202 -18.67 20.36 -14.55
N ASN A 203 -19.19 19.28 -15.12
CA ASN A 203 -20.44 18.67 -14.68
C ASN A 203 -20.17 17.58 -13.64
N ILE A 204 -20.82 17.71 -12.49
CA ILE A 204 -20.82 16.75 -11.40
C ILE A 204 -22.25 16.28 -11.17
N LYS A 205 -22.41 14.99 -10.87
CA LYS A 205 -23.74 14.42 -10.65
C LYS A 205 -23.93 13.94 -9.23
N TYR A 206 -25.11 14.20 -8.71
CA TYR A 206 -25.58 13.74 -7.41
C TYR A 206 -26.78 12.84 -7.60
N MET A 207 -26.86 11.75 -6.84
CA MET A 207 -27.99 10.83 -6.83
C MET A 207 -28.66 10.87 -5.46
N THR A 208 -29.91 11.29 -5.40
CA THR A 208 -30.68 11.39 -4.16
C THR A 208 -31.81 10.37 -4.13
N GLU A 209 -31.99 9.71 -3.01
CA GLU A 209 -33.08 8.75 -2.78
C GLU A 209 -34.40 9.46 -2.48
N GLU A 210 -34.32 10.64 -1.87
CA GLU A 210 -35.44 11.49 -1.52
C GLU A 210 -35.10 12.95 -1.83
N GLU A 211 -36.11 13.76 -2.16
CA GLU A 211 -35.91 15.18 -2.35
C GLU A 211 -35.63 15.92 -1.02
N GLY A 212 -34.79 16.94 -1.05
CA GLY A 212 -34.47 17.74 0.14
C GLY A 212 -33.14 18.47 0.04
N ASN A 213 -32.81 19.19 1.11
CA ASN A 213 -31.52 19.88 1.20
C ASN A 213 -30.40 18.85 1.32
N GLN A 214 -29.48 18.90 0.36
CA GLN A 214 -28.31 18.03 0.30
C GLN A 214 -27.03 18.85 0.32
N LYS A 215 -26.02 18.32 1.00
CA LYS A 215 -24.68 18.88 0.94
C LYS A 215 -24.05 18.58 -0.42
N ILE A 216 -23.69 19.64 -1.14
CA ILE A 216 -23.08 19.56 -2.48
C ILE A 216 -21.62 20.00 -2.49
N PHE A 217 -21.21 20.86 -1.56
CA PHE A 217 -19.82 21.25 -1.33
C PHE A 217 -19.54 21.40 0.16
N GLY A 218 -18.27 21.37 0.53
CA GLY A 218 -17.85 21.69 1.90
C GLY A 218 -17.77 23.19 2.13
N LYS A 219 -18.08 23.62 3.35
CA LYS A 219 -18.03 25.02 3.76
C LYS A 219 -16.69 25.69 3.49
N GLY A 220 -15.56 24.98 3.76
CA GLY A 220 -14.22 25.52 3.49
C GLY A 220 -13.99 25.82 2.01
N PHE A 221 -14.44 24.92 1.12
CA PHE A 221 -14.33 25.13 -0.33
C PHE A 221 -15.17 26.35 -0.78
N VAL A 222 -16.39 26.46 -0.28
CA VAL A 222 -17.28 27.60 -0.59
C VAL A 222 -16.61 28.91 -0.18
N ILE A 223 -16.09 29.01 1.04
CA ILE A 223 -15.42 30.23 1.53
C ILE A 223 -14.20 30.57 0.65
N ASN A 224 -13.38 29.57 0.30
CA ASN A 224 -12.15 29.79 -0.46
C ASN A 224 -12.41 30.18 -1.94
N ASN A 225 -13.57 29.80 -2.51
CA ASN A 225 -13.81 29.89 -3.94
C ASN A 225 -15.08 30.67 -4.32
N ILE A 226 -15.75 31.32 -3.39
CA ILE A 226 -17.03 32.02 -3.63
C ILE A 226 -16.95 33.07 -4.76
N ASN A 227 -15.82 33.73 -4.93
CA ASN A 227 -15.59 34.71 -5.99
C ASN A 227 -15.09 34.07 -7.30
N ASN A 228 -14.68 32.82 -7.27
CA ASN A 228 -14.03 32.11 -8.39
C ASN A 228 -14.99 31.19 -9.14
N ILE A 229 -16.14 30.84 -8.53
CA ILE A 229 -17.04 29.81 -9.04
C ILE A 229 -18.49 30.31 -8.97
N ASN A 230 -19.27 30.06 -10.04
CA ASN A 230 -20.73 30.03 -10.03
C ASN A 230 -21.20 28.60 -10.31
N LEU A 231 -22.44 28.30 -10.03
CA LEU A 231 -23.07 27.01 -10.30
C LEU A 231 -24.23 27.15 -11.27
N ILE A 232 -24.47 26.08 -12.04
CA ILE A 232 -25.76 25.83 -12.69
C ILE A 232 -26.27 24.51 -12.13
N ILE A 233 -27.37 24.53 -11.39
CA ILE A 233 -27.96 23.37 -10.75
C ILE A 233 -29.28 23.02 -11.43
N ASN A 234 -29.35 21.84 -12.06
CA ASN A 234 -30.51 21.41 -12.85
C ASN A 234 -31.00 22.54 -13.81
N GLY A 235 -30.06 23.20 -14.49
CA GLY A 235 -30.32 24.27 -15.46
C GLY A 235 -30.61 25.65 -14.85
N LYS A 236 -30.54 25.84 -13.53
CA LYS A 236 -30.76 27.13 -12.84
C LYS A 236 -29.44 27.70 -12.32
N ASN A 237 -29.18 28.98 -12.57
CA ASN A 237 -28.01 29.65 -12.02
C ASN A 237 -28.12 29.75 -10.49
N SER A 238 -26.98 29.49 -9.82
CA SER A 238 -26.82 29.63 -8.38
C SER A 238 -25.43 30.16 -8.04
N PRO A 239 -25.28 30.93 -6.96
CA PRO A 239 -23.96 31.18 -6.40
C PRO A 239 -23.33 29.85 -5.89
N LEU A 240 -22.05 29.86 -5.59
CA LEU A 240 -21.42 28.74 -4.91
C LEU A 240 -21.98 28.62 -3.49
N VAL A 241 -22.60 27.48 -3.17
CA VAL A 241 -23.26 27.20 -1.88
C VAL A 241 -22.84 25.84 -1.31
N GLU A 242 -22.95 25.69 0.00
CA GLU A 242 -22.66 24.44 0.70
C GLU A 242 -23.77 23.39 0.48
N GLU A 243 -25.02 23.82 0.59
CA GLU A 243 -26.21 22.97 0.50
C GLU A 243 -27.18 23.51 -0.55
N TYR A 244 -27.91 22.58 -1.18
CA TYR A 244 -28.94 22.91 -2.15
C TYR A 244 -30.09 21.91 -2.09
N TYR A 245 -31.30 22.38 -2.37
CA TYR A 245 -32.49 21.53 -2.47
C TYR A 245 -32.43 20.72 -3.77
N LEU A 246 -32.13 19.43 -3.67
CA LEU A 246 -32.10 18.49 -4.78
C LEU A 246 -33.40 17.70 -4.86
N LYS A 247 -33.80 17.35 -6.07
CA LYS A 247 -34.94 16.46 -6.31
C LYS A 247 -34.55 15.01 -6.17
N GLU A 248 -35.49 14.14 -5.91
CA GLU A 248 -35.28 12.69 -6.02
C GLU A 248 -34.67 12.33 -7.40
N GLY A 249 -33.75 11.37 -7.40
CA GLY A 249 -33.05 10.90 -8.60
C GLY A 249 -31.77 11.66 -8.93
N GLU A 250 -31.42 11.70 -10.23
CA GLU A 250 -30.18 12.32 -10.71
C GLU A 250 -30.29 13.84 -10.77
N ASN A 251 -29.31 14.53 -10.18
CA ASN A 251 -29.18 15.97 -10.19
C ASN A 251 -27.83 16.37 -10.81
N ASN A 252 -27.86 17.33 -11.73
CA ASN A 252 -26.68 17.85 -12.40
C ASN A 252 -26.25 19.18 -11.79
N VAL A 253 -24.97 19.28 -11.38
CA VAL A 253 -24.34 20.49 -10.86
C VAL A 253 -23.18 20.84 -11.76
N THR A 254 -23.30 21.91 -12.54
CA THR A 254 -22.22 22.45 -13.36
C THR A 254 -21.45 23.49 -12.56
N ILE A 255 -20.17 23.29 -12.39
CA ILE A 255 -19.22 24.18 -11.74
C ILE A 255 -18.67 25.13 -12.83
N CYS A 256 -19.05 26.41 -12.80
CA CYS A 256 -18.58 27.41 -13.76
C CYS A 256 -17.40 28.17 -13.15
N ILE A 257 -16.18 27.87 -13.61
CA ILE A 257 -14.92 28.40 -13.09
C ILE A 257 -14.59 29.72 -13.78
N LYS A 258 -14.46 30.80 -13.03
CA LYS A 258 -14.12 32.15 -13.52
C LYS A 258 -12.60 32.40 -13.51
N ASN A 259 -11.92 31.93 -12.45
CA ASN A 259 -10.49 32.14 -12.22
C ASN A 259 -9.78 30.85 -11.91
N THR A 260 -8.47 30.80 -12.14
CA THR A 260 -7.63 29.63 -11.78
C THR A 260 -7.79 29.29 -10.32
N LEU A 261 -8.10 28.02 -10.03
CA LEU A 261 -8.23 27.49 -8.68
C LEU A 261 -6.85 27.13 -8.12
N THR A 262 -6.60 27.52 -6.88
CA THR A 262 -5.35 27.22 -6.16
C THR A 262 -5.57 26.33 -4.94
N ASN A 263 -6.84 26.19 -4.51
CA ASN A 263 -7.21 25.43 -3.34
C ASN A 263 -8.50 24.65 -3.62
N LEU A 264 -8.43 23.32 -3.54
CA LEU A 264 -9.56 22.39 -3.68
C LEU A 264 -9.89 21.70 -2.35
N SER A 265 -9.29 22.17 -1.25
CA SER A 265 -9.60 21.61 0.05
C SER A 265 -11.08 21.72 0.38
N TYR A 266 -11.61 20.68 1.02
CA TYR A 266 -13.03 20.60 1.39
C TYR A 266 -14.00 20.73 0.19
N MET A 267 -13.63 20.27 -1.02
CA MET A 267 -14.54 20.42 -2.16
C MET A 267 -15.83 19.60 -1.97
N PHE A 268 -15.71 18.32 -1.61
CA PHE A 268 -16.88 17.43 -1.50
C PHE A 268 -16.99 16.67 -0.16
N PRO A 269 -16.45 17.13 0.98
CA PRO A 269 -16.51 16.32 2.20
C PRO A 269 -17.96 16.10 2.64
N PHE A 270 -18.27 14.89 3.06
CA PHE A 270 -19.62 14.48 3.50
C PHE A 270 -20.71 14.59 2.42
N CYS A 271 -20.36 14.78 1.15
CA CYS A 271 -21.31 14.75 0.03
C CYS A 271 -21.71 13.31 -0.28
N LYS A 272 -22.57 12.73 0.56
CA LYS A 272 -22.97 11.30 0.49
C LYS A 272 -23.73 10.92 -0.77
N THR A 273 -24.35 11.90 -1.42
CA THR A 273 -25.11 11.76 -2.66
C THR A 273 -24.28 12.01 -3.92
N LEU A 274 -22.98 12.37 -3.76
CA LEU A 274 -22.03 12.50 -4.87
C LEU A 274 -21.89 11.18 -5.60
N TYR A 275 -22.22 11.15 -6.89
CA TYR A 275 -22.38 9.94 -7.66
C TYR A 275 -21.37 9.83 -8.82
N ASN A 276 -21.19 10.91 -9.61
CA ASN A 276 -20.31 10.91 -10.78
C ASN A 276 -19.42 12.15 -10.80
N ILE A 277 -18.11 11.91 -10.93
CA ILE A 277 -17.05 12.91 -10.97
C ILE A 277 -16.23 12.86 -12.27
N ASP A 278 -16.72 12.20 -13.32
CA ASP A 278 -15.94 11.88 -14.53
C ASP A 278 -15.40 13.13 -15.25
N GLU A 279 -16.11 14.26 -15.18
CA GLU A 279 -15.64 15.50 -15.79
C GLU A 279 -14.57 16.23 -14.99
N LEU A 280 -14.27 15.83 -13.75
CA LEU A 280 -13.11 16.35 -13.02
C LEU A 280 -11.78 16.10 -13.75
N LYS A 281 -11.74 15.18 -14.73
CA LYS A 281 -10.57 14.99 -15.61
C LYS A 281 -10.23 16.24 -16.44
N TYR A 282 -11.17 17.17 -16.60
CA TYR A 282 -10.97 18.42 -17.32
C TYR A 282 -10.64 19.61 -16.40
N LEU A 283 -10.63 19.41 -15.08
CA LEU A 283 -10.29 20.44 -14.11
C LEU A 283 -8.80 20.78 -14.20
N ASN A 284 -8.47 22.07 -14.36
CA ASN A 284 -7.07 22.52 -14.29
C ASN A 284 -6.57 22.52 -12.85
N THR A 285 -5.64 21.63 -12.51
CA THR A 285 -5.06 21.49 -11.17
C THR A 285 -3.62 22.00 -11.07
N GLU A 286 -3.05 22.57 -12.16
CA GLU A 286 -1.65 23.01 -12.25
C GLU A 286 -1.21 23.97 -11.14
N LYS A 287 -2.14 24.79 -10.63
CA LYS A 287 -1.88 25.78 -9.56
C LYS A 287 -2.36 25.32 -8.18
N VAL A 288 -2.96 24.15 -8.08
CA VAL A 288 -3.56 23.69 -6.82
C VAL A 288 -2.46 23.23 -5.86
N THR A 289 -2.50 23.80 -4.66
CA THR A 289 -1.54 23.49 -3.59
C THR A 289 -2.14 22.65 -2.47
N ASP A 290 -3.48 22.62 -2.33
CA ASP A 290 -4.17 21.94 -1.24
C ASP A 290 -5.37 21.14 -1.74
N PHE A 291 -5.33 19.81 -1.52
CA PHE A 291 -6.40 18.84 -1.82
C PHE A 291 -7.00 18.24 -0.54
N SER A 292 -6.72 18.83 0.62
CA SER A 292 -7.12 18.26 1.91
C SER A 292 -8.64 18.11 2.00
N TYR A 293 -9.10 16.97 2.55
CA TYR A 293 -10.52 16.68 2.80
C TYR A 293 -11.42 16.66 1.56
N MET A 294 -10.83 16.55 0.35
CA MET A 294 -11.59 16.81 -0.88
C MET A 294 -12.77 15.86 -1.08
N PHE A 295 -12.60 14.59 -0.75
CA PHE A 295 -13.64 13.55 -0.90
C PHE A 295 -13.95 12.84 0.43
N GLU A 296 -13.55 13.43 1.55
CA GLU A 296 -13.75 12.83 2.86
C GLU A 296 -15.21 12.42 3.08
N TYR A 297 -15.46 11.19 3.60
CA TYR A 297 -16.81 10.65 3.87
C TYR A 297 -17.75 10.65 2.66
N THR A 298 -17.23 10.47 1.44
CA THR A 298 -18.07 10.28 0.24
C THR A 298 -18.23 8.79 -0.10
N LYS A 299 -19.21 8.48 -0.94
CA LYS A 299 -19.44 7.13 -1.48
C LYS A 299 -18.72 6.89 -2.81
N ILE A 300 -17.70 7.68 -3.16
CA ILE A 300 -16.97 7.49 -4.41
C ILE A 300 -16.21 6.15 -4.39
N SER A 301 -16.31 5.42 -5.51
CA SER A 301 -15.58 4.15 -5.73
C SER A 301 -14.64 4.24 -6.94
N ASN A 302 -14.92 5.14 -7.89
CA ASN A 302 -14.16 5.34 -9.11
C ASN A 302 -13.52 6.73 -9.12
N ILE A 303 -12.18 6.75 -9.12
CA ILE A 303 -11.36 7.97 -9.17
C ILE A 303 -10.56 8.07 -10.48
N LYS A 304 -10.97 7.39 -11.55
CA LYS A 304 -10.30 7.43 -12.87
C LYS A 304 -10.16 8.86 -13.41
N ALA A 305 -11.11 9.72 -13.12
CA ALA A 305 -11.10 11.13 -13.51
C ALA A 305 -9.87 11.91 -12.98
N LEU A 306 -9.23 11.43 -11.90
CA LEU A 306 -8.12 12.11 -11.24
C LEU A 306 -6.74 11.68 -11.80
N GLU A 307 -6.70 10.70 -12.72
CA GLU A 307 -5.46 10.06 -13.21
C GLU A 307 -4.44 11.04 -13.80
N ASN A 308 -4.94 12.08 -14.49
CA ASN A 308 -4.10 13.04 -15.20
C ASN A 308 -3.96 14.39 -14.48
N TRP A 309 -4.37 14.48 -13.23
CA TRP A 309 -4.22 15.72 -12.48
C TRP A 309 -2.75 16.09 -12.28
N ASP A 310 -2.42 17.35 -12.49
CA ASP A 310 -1.12 17.88 -12.08
C ASP A 310 -1.14 18.17 -10.59
N THR A 311 -0.43 17.36 -9.84
CA THR A 311 -0.29 17.45 -8.38
C THR A 311 1.07 18.01 -7.96
N SER A 312 1.88 18.47 -8.93
CA SER A 312 3.28 18.87 -8.71
C SER A 312 3.45 20.08 -7.76
N LYS A 313 2.40 20.84 -7.52
CA LYS A 313 2.39 21.99 -6.58
C LYS A 313 1.77 21.63 -5.23
N SER A 314 1.20 20.44 -5.09
CA SER A 314 0.50 20.04 -3.86
C SER A 314 1.42 20.02 -2.65
N GLU A 315 0.97 20.66 -1.57
CA GLU A 315 1.61 20.61 -0.25
C GLU A 315 0.87 19.71 0.73
N SER A 316 -0.42 19.41 0.47
CA SER A 316 -1.26 18.61 1.35
C SER A 316 -2.29 17.76 0.61
N PHE A 317 -2.35 16.49 1.02
CA PHE A 317 -3.40 15.53 0.69
C PHE A 317 -4.13 15.02 1.94
N ARG A 318 -4.07 15.79 3.04
CA ARG A 318 -4.67 15.36 4.30
C ARG A 318 -6.13 14.94 4.11
N SER A 319 -6.49 13.75 4.61
CA SER A 319 -7.85 13.21 4.60
C SER A 319 -8.54 13.21 3.23
N MET A 320 -7.78 13.28 2.12
CA MET A 320 -8.39 13.49 0.78
C MET A 320 -9.44 12.45 0.43
N PHE A 321 -9.22 11.20 0.83
CA PHE A 321 -10.14 10.08 0.60
C PHE A 321 -10.56 9.40 1.92
N SER A 322 -10.30 10.04 3.06
CA SER A 322 -10.64 9.46 4.35
C SER A 322 -12.11 9.05 4.41
N SER A 323 -12.37 7.84 4.90
CA SER A 323 -13.72 7.27 5.01
C SER A 323 -14.50 7.17 3.69
N CYS A 324 -13.78 7.06 2.56
CA CYS A 324 -14.38 6.63 1.29
C CYS A 324 -14.51 5.09 1.31
N GLU A 325 -15.51 4.59 2.02
CA GLU A 325 -15.66 3.15 2.32
C GLU A 325 -15.88 2.26 1.08
N LEU A 326 -16.18 2.82 -0.08
CA LEU A 326 -16.31 2.09 -1.34
C LEU A 326 -15.04 2.15 -2.21
N LEU A 327 -14.05 3.00 -1.85
CA LEU A 327 -12.83 3.15 -2.61
C LEU A 327 -11.87 1.98 -2.32
N SER A 328 -11.62 1.17 -3.35
CA SER A 328 -10.68 0.04 -3.30
C SER A 328 -9.56 0.14 -4.33
N ASN A 329 -9.78 0.85 -5.45
CA ASN A 329 -8.84 0.95 -6.54
C ASN A 329 -8.22 2.36 -6.63
N ILE A 330 -6.93 2.46 -6.28
CA ILE A 330 -6.14 3.69 -6.34
C ILE A 330 -5.10 3.71 -7.46
N LYS A 331 -5.19 2.80 -8.44
CA LYS A 331 -4.29 2.77 -9.62
C LYS A 331 -4.24 4.10 -10.39
N PRO A 332 -5.32 4.90 -10.48
CA PRO A 332 -5.26 6.21 -11.12
C PRO A 332 -4.24 7.18 -10.50
N LEU A 333 -3.83 6.97 -9.24
CA LEU A 333 -2.89 7.85 -8.55
C LEU A 333 -1.41 7.56 -8.87
N LYS A 334 -1.12 6.53 -9.69
CA LYS A 334 0.25 6.04 -9.98
C LYS A 334 1.20 7.15 -10.45
N ASN A 335 0.69 8.08 -11.26
CA ASN A 335 1.51 9.12 -11.90
C ASN A 335 1.49 10.46 -11.15
N TRP A 336 0.87 10.54 -9.98
CA TRP A 336 0.83 11.77 -9.22
C TRP A 336 2.23 12.17 -8.75
N ASN A 337 2.57 13.44 -8.92
CA ASN A 337 3.79 14.02 -8.39
C ASN A 337 3.52 14.59 -6.99
N VAL A 338 3.91 13.84 -5.97
CA VAL A 338 3.73 14.21 -4.55
C VAL A 338 4.99 14.80 -3.90
N SER A 339 6.04 15.08 -4.70
CA SER A 339 7.38 15.43 -4.21
C SER A 339 7.46 16.74 -3.39
N ARG A 340 6.42 17.57 -3.40
CA ARG A 340 6.33 18.79 -2.58
C ARG A 340 5.49 18.62 -1.33
N SER A 341 4.72 17.55 -1.26
CA SER A 341 3.72 17.34 -0.21
C SER A 341 4.37 17.05 1.14
N LYS A 342 3.83 17.67 2.16
CA LYS A 342 4.29 17.59 3.56
C LYS A 342 3.31 16.84 4.44
N ASN A 343 2.05 16.80 4.05
CA ASN A 343 0.97 16.23 4.86
C ASN A 343 0.15 15.22 4.06
N PHE A 344 0.22 13.94 4.50
CA PHE A 344 -0.51 12.80 3.95
C PHE A 344 -1.45 12.18 5.00
N SER A 345 -1.61 12.84 6.17
CA SER A 345 -2.38 12.24 7.26
C SER A 345 -3.79 11.88 6.82
N ASP A 346 -4.25 10.73 7.27
CA ASP A 346 -5.59 10.19 7.03
C ASP A 346 -5.98 10.00 5.56
N MET A 347 -5.02 10.11 4.59
CA MET A 347 -5.36 10.21 3.16
C MET A 347 -6.25 9.06 2.68
N PHE A 348 -6.01 7.84 3.15
CA PHE A 348 -6.75 6.64 2.77
C PHE A 348 -7.38 5.93 3.98
N CYS A 349 -7.42 6.61 5.12
CA CYS A 349 -7.99 6.04 6.34
C CYS A 349 -9.43 5.55 6.10
N ARG A 350 -9.75 4.32 6.57
CA ARG A 350 -11.08 3.67 6.41
C ARG A 350 -11.52 3.45 4.95
N CYS A 351 -10.57 3.39 4.00
CA CYS A 351 -10.87 2.93 2.63
C CYS A 351 -10.74 1.40 2.54
N LYS A 352 -11.42 0.77 1.56
CA LYS A 352 -11.31 -0.67 1.30
C LYS A 352 -10.11 -1.04 0.42
N ILE A 353 -8.99 -0.33 0.59
CA ILE A 353 -7.77 -0.53 -0.19
C ILE A 353 -7.02 -1.76 0.32
N SER A 354 -6.67 -2.68 -0.58
CA SER A 354 -5.82 -3.84 -0.32
C SER A 354 -4.54 -3.86 -1.17
N ASP A 355 -4.46 -3.03 -2.24
CA ASP A 355 -3.33 -2.92 -3.15
C ASP A 355 -2.86 -1.47 -3.24
N ILE A 356 -1.59 -1.24 -2.84
CA ILE A 356 -0.92 0.06 -2.89
C ILE A 356 0.26 0.09 -3.87
N LYS A 357 0.34 -0.85 -4.81
CA LYS A 357 1.41 -0.90 -5.83
C LYS A 357 1.55 0.41 -6.62
N SER A 358 0.46 1.12 -6.83
CA SER A 358 0.46 2.43 -7.50
C SER A 358 1.26 3.51 -6.75
N LEU A 359 1.51 3.35 -5.47
CA LEU A 359 2.22 4.31 -4.62
C LEU A 359 3.73 4.05 -4.54
N GLU A 360 4.23 2.94 -5.10
CA GLU A 360 5.63 2.49 -4.99
C GLU A 360 6.65 3.55 -5.40
N ASN A 361 6.33 4.34 -6.43
CA ASN A 361 7.24 5.35 -6.97
C ASN A 361 6.94 6.78 -6.49
N TRP A 362 6.08 6.95 -5.48
CA TRP A 362 5.84 8.26 -4.91
C TRP A 362 7.09 8.78 -4.19
N ASN A 363 7.53 9.98 -4.57
CA ASN A 363 8.59 10.66 -3.83
C ASN A 363 7.98 11.38 -2.62
N VAL A 364 8.04 10.76 -1.46
CA VAL A 364 7.49 11.28 -0.19
C VAL A 364 8.56 11.93 0.70
N SER A 365 9.76 12.17 0.19
CA SER A 365 10.92 12.65 0.96
C SER A 365 10.72 13.98 1.70
N LYS A 366 9.74 14.81 1.31
CA LYS A 366 9.33 16.02 2.05
C LYS A 366 8.20 15.80 3.04
N GLY A 367 7.63 14.61 3.10
CA GLY A 367 6.55 14.25 3.99
C GLY A 367 6.95 14.39 5.46
N LYS A 368 6.10 15.07 6.23
CA LYS A 368 6.27 15.26 7.68
C LYS A 368 5.21 14.51 8.49
N ASN A 369 4.00 14.46 7.98
CA ASN A 369 2.88 13.86 8.66
C ASN A 369 2.23 12.76 7.80
N PHE A 370 2.33 11.50 8.30
CA PHE A 370 1.75 10.30 7.70
C PHE A 370 0.77 9.60 8.65
N ASN A 371 0.33 10.30 9.71
CA ASN A 371 -0.60 9.70 10.67
C ASN A 371 -1.79 9.09 9.94
N SER A 372 -2.16 7.87 10.32
CA SER A 372 -3.36 7.15 9.85
C SER A 372 -3.48 7.04 8.32
N ILE A 373 -2.40 7.24 7.54
CA ILE A 373 -2.53 7.25 6.07
C ILE A 373 -3.20 5.99 5.53
N PHE A 374 -2.95 4.83 6.16
CA PHE A 374 -3.54 3.54 5.81
C PHE A 374 -4.38 2.93 6.95
N GLY A 375 -4.72 3.73 7.96
CA GLY A 375 -5.49 3.24 9.09
C GLY A 375 -6.83 2.61 8.65
N TYR A 376 -7.16 1.45 9.23
CA TYR A 376 -8.40 0.71 8.96
C TYR A 376 -8.60 0.31 7.48
N THR A 377 -7.49 0.04 6.77
CA THR A 377 -7.53 -0.50 5.40
C THR A 377 -7.41 -2.03 5.41
N LEU A 378 -7.58 -2.65 4.23
CA LEU A 378 -7.50 -4.10 4.07
C LEU A 378 -6.08 -4.58 3.67
N LEU A 379 -5.04 -3.78 3.94
CA LEU A 379 -3.67 -4.08 3.53
C LEU A 379 -3.15 -5.34 4.20
N SER A 380 -2.54 -6.20 3.37
CA SER A 380 -1.75 -7.36 3.81
C SER A 380 -0.33 -7.31 3.27
N ASP A 381 -0.11 -6.59 2.16
CA ASP A 381 1.19 -6.36 1.54
C ASP A 381 1.53 -4.87 1.51
N ILE A 382 2.65 -4.50 2.14
CA ILE A 382 3.18 -3.14 2.17
C ILE A 382 4.55 -3.05 1.48
N LYS A 383 4.93 -4.03 0.66
CA LYS A 383 6.19 -4.02 -0.10
C LYS A 383 6.39 -2.75 -0.94
N PRO A 384 5.35 -2.15 -1.53
CA PRO A 384 5.50 -0.89 -2.26
C PRO A 384 6.07 0.28 -1.43
N LEU A 385 6.02 0.21 -0.08
CA LEU A 385 6.56 1.26 0.81
C LEU A 385 8.06 1.12 1.07
N GLU A 386 8.72 0.06 0.61
CA GLU A 386 10.15 -0.19 0.82
C GLU A 386 11.04 0.97 0.32
N LYS A 387 10.61 1.63 -0.76
CA LYS A 387 11.35 2.75 -1.39
C LYS A 387 11.00 4.13 -0.80
N TRP A 388 10.05 4.21 0.11
CA TRP A 388 9.65 5.50 0.67
C TRP A 388 10.74 6.07 1.59
N ASP A 389 11.19 7.29 1.28
CA ASP A 389 12.06 8.05 2.17
C ASP A 389 11.22 8.82 3.19
N VAL A 390 11.12 8.29 4.41
CA VAL A 390 10.41 8.89 5.54
C VAL A 390 11.34 9.63 6.50
N SER A 391 12.59 9.93 6.11
CA SER A 391 13.60 10.56 6.98
C SER A 391 13.23 11.95 7.49
N ASN A 392 12.25 12.60 6.89
CA ASN A 392 11.67 13.87 7.33
C ASN A 392 10.37 13.72 8.11
N ALA A 393 9.86 12.50 8.27
CA ALA A 393 8.62 12.26 9.02
C ALA A 393 8.80 12.61 10.51
N THR A 394 7.86 13.39 11.02
CA THR A 394 7.75 13.74 12.44
C THR A 394 6.61 13.00 13.13
N HIS A 395 5.64 12.52 12.38
CA HIS A 395 4.46 11.81 12.85
C HIS A 395 4.18 10.60 11.95
N LEU A 396 4.19 9.40 12.53
CA LEU A 396 3.88 8.11 11.93
C LEU A 396 2.82 7.34 12.75
N GLY A 397 2.14 8.03 13.65
CA GLY A 397 1.11 7.41 14.50
C GLY A 397 -0.04 6.86 13.67
N SER A 398 -0.67 5.79 14.15
CA SER A 398 -1.80 5.12 13.50
C SER A 398 -1.57 4.73 12.04
N LEU A 399 -0.30 4.65 11.57
CA LEU A 399 0.01 4.45 10.15
C LEU A 399 -0.72 3.23 9.56
N PHE A 400 -0.77 2.13 10.34
CA PHE A 400 -1.39 0.86 9.99
C PHE A 400 -2.43 0.42 11.05
N ASP A 401 -2.91 1.36 11.86
CA ASP A 401 -3.96 1.08 12.84
C ASP A 401 -5.15 0.36 12.20
N GLY A 402 -5.60 -0.73 12.78
CA GLY A 402 -6.71 -1.52 12.26
C GLY A 402 -6.42 -2.30 10.96
N CYS A 403 -5.16 -2.38 10.50
CA CYS A 403 -4.79 -3.24 9.37
C CYS A 403 -4.72 -4.71 9.81
N GLU A 404 -5.86 -5.30 10.12
CA GLU A 404 -5.96 -6.65 10.73
C GLU A 404 -5.28 -7.77 9.89
N ASN A 405 -5.11 -7.56 8.59
CA ASN A 405 -4.50 -8.52 7.67
C ASN A 405 -2.99 -8.37 7.51
N LEU A 406 -2.40 -7.30 8.03
CA LEU A 406 -0.97 -7.04 7.93
C LEU A 406 -0.17 -8.04 8.77
N SER A 407 0.70 -8.82 8.12
CA SER A 407 1.52 -9.85 8.75
C SER A 407 3.01 -9.67 8.49
N ASP A 408 3.40 -9.01 7.40
CA ASP A 408 4.79 -8.76 7.02
C ASP A 408 5.08 -7.26 6.96
N ILE A 409 6.05 -6.83 7.77
CA ILE A 409 6.54 -5.45 7.84
C ILE A 409 8.01 -5.32 7.42
N THR A 410 8.53 -6.29 6.68
CA THR A 410 9.94 -6.32 6.21
C THR A 410 10.31 -5.07 5.41
N SER A 411 9.37 -4.49 4.68
CA SER A 411 9.53 -3.25 3.91
C SER A 411 9.94 -2.05 4.77
N LEU A 412 9.66 -2.08 6.06
CA LEU A 412 9.96 -0.97 6.99
C LEU A 412 11.36 -1.04 7.58
N LYS A 413 12.11 -2.12 7.31
CA LYS A 413 13.43 -2.40 7.92
C LYS A 413 14.41 -1.25 7.78
N ASN A 414 14.43 -0.58 6.64
CA ASN A 414 15.38 0.47 6.30
C ASN A 414 14.84 1.88 6.54
N TRP A 415 13.65 2.03 7.09
CA TRP A 415 13.09 3.35 7.35
C TRP A 415 13.91 4.12 8.38
N ASN A 416 14.32 5.34 8.04
CA ASN A 416 14.97 6.26 8.96
C ASN A 416 13.90 7.12 9.65
N ILE A 417 13.60 6.80 10.91
CA ILE A 417 12.57 7.48 11.71
C ILE A 417 13.16 8.46 12.75
N LEU A 418 14.43 8.83 12.63
CA LEU A 418 15.13 9.63 13.63
C LEU A 418 14.43 10.97 13.98
N LYS A 419 13.71 11.58 13.03
CA LYS A 419 12.96 12.82 13.28
C LYS A 419 11.56 12.59 13.84
N CYS A 420 11.10 11.35 13.86
CA CYS A 420 9.79 11.02 14.37
C CYS A 420 9.72 11.22 15.88
N LYS A 421 8.60 11.69 16.37
CA LYS A 421 8.31 11.90 17.80
C LYS A 421 7.14 11.06 18.29
N ASN A 422 6.31 10.57 17.39
CA ASN A 422 5.07 9.89 17.72
C ASN A 422 4.90 8.62 16.87
N LEU A 423 4.83 7.46 17.55
CA LEU A 423 4.52 6.15 16.99
C LEU A 423 3.23 5.57 17.62
N SER A 424 2.43 6.42 18.31
CA SER A 424 1.19 5.93 18.95
C SER A 424 0.29 5.24 17.93
N HIS A 425 -0.35 4.14 18.34
CA HIS A 425 -1.29 3.36 17.53
C HIS A 425 -0.71 2.81 16.19
N MET A 426 0.61 2.84 15.98
CA MET A 426 1.18 2.58 14.64
C MET A 426 0.78 1.23 14.06
N PHE A 427 0.68 0.21 14.89
CA PHE A 427 0.28 -1.15 14.52
C PHE A 427 -0.89 -1.65 15.38
N GLU A 428 -1.62 -0.75 16.03
CA GLU A 428 -2.79 -1.15 16.83
C GLU A 428 -3.73 -2.03 16.01
N SER A 429 -4.24 -3.10 16.62
CA SER A 429 -5.14 -4.07 15.97
C SER A 429 -4.60 -4.74 14.69
N CYS A 430 -3.28 -4.77 14.49
CA CYS A 430 -2.67 -5.60 13.45
C CYS A 430 -2.67 -7.07 13.90
N LYS A 431 -3.83 -7.72 13.91
CA LYS A 431 -4.06 -9.03 14.54
C LYS A 431 -3.21 -10.17 13.99
N LYS A 432 -2.75 -10.07 12.71
CA LYS A 432 -1.90 -11.09 12.08
C LYS A 432 -0.41 -10.79 12.17
N LEU A 433 0.00 -9.66 12.74
CA LEU A 433 1.40 -9.30 12.90
C LEU A 433 2.05 -10.17 13.96
N LEU A 434 2.97 -11.06 13.54
CA LEU A 434 3.70 -11.98 14.41
C LEU A 434 5.15 -11.55 14.60
N ASP A 435 5.84 -11.19 13.50
CA ASP A 435 7.27 -10.88 13.49
C ASP A 435 7.51 -9.37 13.41
N ILE A 436 8.09 -8.82 14.49
CA ILE A 436 8.50 -7.42 14.58
C ILE A 436 10.02 -7.22 14.45
N THR A 437 10.77 -8.27 14.05
CA THR A 437 12.22 -8.20 13.80
C THR A 437 12.61 -7.11 12.79
N PRO A 438 11.84 -6.82 11.74
CA PRO A 438 12.20 -5.77 10.79
C PRO A 438 12.44 -4.40 11.44
N ILE A 439 11.78 -4.08 12.54
CA ILE A 439 11.91 -2.78 13.22
C ILE A 439 12.92 -2.77 14.38
N GLN A 440 13.65 -3.86 14.63
CA GLN A 440 14.61 -3.99 15.74
C GLN A 440 15.70 -2.92 15.76
N ASN A 441 16.10 -2.43 14.58
CA ASN A 441 17.17 -1.44 14.42
C ASN A 441 16.65 0.00 14.29
N TRP A 442 15.37 0.24 14.49
CA TRP A 442 14.84 1.60 14.45
C TRP A 442 15.45 2.44 15.56
N ASN A 443 15.91 3.64 15.21
CA ASN A 443 16.34 4.59 16.22
C ASN A 443 15.13 5.35 16.79
N VAL A 444 14.64 4.86 17.91
CA VAL A 444 13.47 5.42 18.63
C VAL A 444 13.83 6.45 19.70
N SER A 445 15.11 6.87 19.78
CA SER A 445 15.59 7.74 20.86
C SER A 445 14.91 9.11 20.93
N ASN A 446 14.26 9.57 19.87
CA ASN A 446 13.51 10.83 19.84
C ASN A 446 12.00 10.67 20.01
N ILE A 447 11.53 9.44 20.15
CA ILE A 447 10.10 9.17 20.31
C ILE A 447 9.68 9.48 21.74
N ASN A 448 8.60 10.24 21.90
CA ASN A 448 8.03 10.55 23.21
C ASN A 448 6.67 9.87 23.46
N ASN A 449 6.00 9.38 22.41
CA ASN A 449 4.71 8.70 22.52
C ASN A 449 4.70 7.37 21.77
N PHE A 450 4.54 6.25 22.53
CA PHE A 450 4.40 4.87 22.08
C PHE A 450 3.02 4.28 22.41
N GLU A 451 2.09 5.13 22.85
CA GLU A 451 0.76 4.73 23.31
C GLU A 451 0.07 3.84 22.28
N TYR A 452 -0.51 2.71 22.69
CA TYR A 452 -1.21 1.73 21.86
C TYR A 452 -0.39 1.15 20.69
N MET A 453 0.93 1.30 20.62
CA MET A 453 1.70 0.98 19.40
C MET A 453 1.48 -0.43 18.88
N PHE A 454 1.31 -1.41 19.75
CA PHE A 454 1.04 -2.81 19.42
C PHE A 454 -0.20 -3.35 20.14
N SER A 455 -1.06 -2.48 20.64
CA SER A 455 -2.30 -2.92 21.29
C SER A 455 -3.14 -3.78 20.36
N ASP A 456 -3.77 -4.82 20.88
CA ASP A 456 -4.58 -5.78 20.14
C ASP A 456 -3.84 -6.53 19.00
N CYS A 457 -2.50 -6.53 19.00
CA CYS A 457 -1.69 -7.38 18.14
C CYS A 457 -1.63 -8.81 18.73
N SER A 458 -2.74 -9.52 18.68
CA SER A 458 -2.91 -10.80 19.36
C SER A 458 -1.97 -11.92 18.87
N SER A 459 -1.32 -11.77 17.72
CA SER A 459 -0.31 -12.71 17.22
C SER A 459 1.11 -12.44 17.73
N ILE A 460 1.40 -11.27 18.34
CA ILE A 460 2.72 -10.97 18.89
C ILE A 460 2.95 -11.79 20.17
N ILE A 461 3.93 -12.69 20.11
CA ILE A 461 4.36 -13.54 21.24
C ILE A 461 5.78 -13.19 21.72
N ASP A 462 6.61 -12.63 20.84
CA ASP A 462 8.02 -12.29 21.11
C ASP A 462 8.31 -10.82 20.87
N ILE A 463 8.77 -10.14 21.91
CA ILE A 463 9.19 -8.72 21.89
C ILE A 463 10.71 -8.56 21.98
N LYS A 464 11.48 -9.65 21.78
CA LYS A 464 12.96 -9.61 21.78
C LYS A 464 13.54 -8.59 20.78
N PRO A 465 12.95 -8.38 19.61
CA PRO A 465 13.42 -7.34 18.68
C PRO A 465 13.48 -5.92 19.30
N LEU A 466 12.74 -5.66 20.37
CA LEU A 466 12.70 -4.36 21.03
C LEU A 466 13.74 -4.20 22.16
N GLU A 467 14.55 -5.22 22.45
CA GLU A 467 15.50 -5.24 23.58
C GLU A 467 16.46 -4.04 23.58
N ASN A 468 16.88 -3.60 22.40
CA ASN A 468 17.86 -2.52 22.24
C ASN A 468 17.23 -1.15 21.96
N TRP A 469 15.92 -1.02 22.05
CA TRP A 469 15.26 0.26 21.86
C TRP A 469 15.61 1.24 23.00
N ASN A 470 16.06 2.42 22.64
CA ASN A 470 16.27 3.51 23.60
C ASN A 470 14.96 4.30 23.78
N VAL A 471 14.17 3.93 24.78
CA VAL A 471 12.88 4.57 25.11
C VAL A 471 13.01 5.70 26.12
N SER A 472 14.23 6.18 26.43
CA SER A 472 14.49 7.12 27.52
C SER A 472 13.79 8.47 27.38
N ASN A 473 13.38 8.89 26.17
CA ASN A 473 12.58 10.08 25.96
C ASN A 473 11.06 9.81 25.95
N GLY A 474 10.65 8.55 26.08
CA GLY A 474 9.24 8.17 26.17
C GLY A 474 8.57 8.78 27.41
N THR A 475 7.46 9.46 27.19
CA THR A 475 6.61 10.00 28.26
C THR A 475 5.29 9.26 28.39
N ASN A 476 4.86 8.58 27.33
CA ASN A 476 3.66 7.76 27.29
C ASN A 476 3.96 6.42 26.59
N ILE A 477 3.78 5.31 27.33
CA ILE A 477 3.83 3.93 26.83
C ILE A 477 2.52 3.18 27.16
N GLY A 478 1.47 3.93 27.49
CA GLY A 478 0.18 3.36 27.85
C GLY A 478 -0.36 2.44 26.75
N SER A 479 -0.94 1.33 27.14
CA SER A 479 -1.51 0.31 26.25
C SER A 479 -0.57 -0.25 25.19
N MET A 480 0.75 0.00 25.25
CA MET A 480 1.68 -0.36 24.18
C MET A 480 1.60 -1.84 23.78
N PHE A 481 1.33 -2.72 24.74
CA PHE A 481 1.23 -4.17 24.52
C PHE A 481 -0.10 -4.76 24.99
N ALA A 482 -1.11 -3.92 25.23
CA ALA A 482 -2.41 -4.41 25.68
C ALA A 482 -2.95 -5.48 24.72
N HIS A 483 -3.50 -6.58 25.28
CA HIS A 483 -4.07 -7.70 24.55
C HIS A 483 -3.11 -8.42 23.56
N CYS A 484 -1.79 -8.30 23.76
CA CYS A 484 -0.80 -9.13 23.07
C CYS A 484 -0.67 -10.52 23.74
N SER A 485 -0.16 -11.51 22.99
CA SER A 485 0.09 -12.86 23.51
C SER A 485 1.48 -13.06 24.13
N ILE A 486 2.14 -11.97 24.54
CA ILE A 486 3.48 -12.01 25.15
C ILE A 486 3.47 -12.72 26.49
N SER A 487 4.54 -13.47 26.78
CA SER A 487 4.74 -14.14 28.08
C SER A 487 6.05 -13.77 28.75
N ASP A 488 7.08 -13.37 27.97
CA ASP A 488 8.41 -13.02 28.45
C ASP A 488 8.67 -11.51 28.34
N LEU A 489 8.94 -10.88 29.48
CA LEU A 489 9.26 -9.46 29.60
C LEU A 489 10.75 -9.15 29.67
N THR A 490 11.65 -10.15 29.48
CA THR A 490 13.11 -9.97 29.61
C THR A 490 13.65 -8.90 28.65
N SER A 491 13.03 -8.72 27.51
CA SER A 491 13.42 -7.73 26.49
C SER A 491 13.26 -6.29 26.96
N VAL A 492 12.30 -6.00 27.85
CA VAL A 492 12.07 -4.65 28.38
C VAL A 492 12.83 -4.37 29.68
N LYS A 493 13.57 -5.37 30.22
CA LYS A 493 14.31 -5.25 31.48
C LYS A 493 15.26 -4.06 31.52
N LYS A 494 15.90 -3.73 30.38
CA LYS A 494 16.91 -2.66 30.28
C LYS A 494 16.32 -1.32 29.89
N TRP A 495 15.02 -1.23 29.65
CA TRP A 495 14.39 0.01 29.23
C TRP A 495 14.52 1.07 30.30
N ASN A 496 14.98 2.25 29.93
CA ASN A 496 14.97 3.42 30.82
C ASN A 496 13.60 4.11 30.71
N VAL A 497 12.72 3.81 31.66
CA VAL A 497 11.36 4.37 31.75
C VAL A 497 11.24 5.56 32.69
N SER A 498 12.38 6.15 33.13
CA SER A 498 12.41 7.20 34.16
C SER A 498 11.65 8.48 33.78
N ASN A 499 11.40 8.73 32.48
CA ASN A 499 10.62 9.87 31.99
C ASN A 499 9.14 9.54 31.73
N VAL A 500 8.76 8.27 31.85
CA VAL A 500 7.39 7.84 31.56
C VAL A 500 6.45 8.32 32.65
N LYS A 501 5.34 8.90 32.23
CA LYS A 501 4.26 9.40 33.08
C LYS A 501 3.01 8.52 33.00
N ASP A 502 2.78 7.91 31.86
CA ASP A 502 1.59 7.09 31.59
C ASP A 502 1.98 5.64 31.29
N PHE A 503 1.63 4.73 32.22
CA PHE A 503 1.78 3.28 32.14
C PHE A 503 0.43 2.58 32.05
N SER A 504 -0.67 3.33 31.87
CA SER A 504 -2.04 2.78 31.85
C SER A 504 -2.15 1.64 30.83
N TYR A 505 -2.80 0.55 31.21
CA TYR A 505 -3.07 -0.61 30.35
C TYR A 505 -1.84 -1.28 29.73
N LEU A 506 -0.61 -0.95 30.09
CA LEU A 506 0.61 -1.35 29.36
C LEU A 506 0.66 -2.83 29.00
N PHE A 507 0.26 -3.71 29.92
CA PHE A 507 0.21 -5.16 29.74
C PHE A 507 -1.20 -5.73 30.01
N SER A 508 -2.24 -4.88 30.00
CA SER A 508 -3.62 -5.32 30.20
C SER A 508 -3.97 -6.42 29.20
N GLY A 509 -4.59 -7.49 29.67
CA GLY A 509 -5.04 -8.60 28.81
C GLY A 509 -3.91 -9.47 28.24
N CYS A 510 -2.64 -9.29 28.62
CA CYS A 510 -1.55 -10.19 28.24
C CYS A 510 -1.61 -11.49 29.05
N LEU A 511 -2.54 -12.37 28.70
CA LEU A 511 -2.97 -13.52 29.51
C LEU A 511 -1.86 -14.54 29.82
N SER A 512 -0.73 -14.51 29.09
CA SER A 512 0.38 -15.47 29.22
C SER A 512 1.49 -14.98 30.15
N ILE A 513 1.47 -13.75 30.68
CA ILE A 513 2.48 -13.24 31.61
C ILE A 513 2.34 -13.91 32.96
N THR A 514 3.44 -14.47 33.47
CA THR A 514 3.51 -15.13 34.77
C THR A 514 4.55 -14.50 35.71
N ASP A 515 5.54 -13.73 35.16
CA ASP A 515 6.68 -13.19 35.88
C ASP A 515 6.90 -11.71 35.59
N LEU A 516 6.95 -10.89 36.65
CA LEU A 516 7.26 -9.47 36.59
C LEU A 516 8.72 -9.15 36.97
N LYS A 517 9.59 -10.16 37.20
CA LYS A 517 10.98 -9.98 37.56
C LYS A 517 11.76 -9.05 36.63
N PRO A 518 11.53 -9.05 35.32
CA PRO A 518 12.18 -8.11 34.43
C PRO A 518 11.89 -6.64 34.73
N LEU A 519 10.79 -6.33 35.38
CA LEU A 519 10.38 -4.94 35.73
C LEU A 519 10.92 -4.46 37.07
N GLU A 520 11.59 -5.31 37.85
CA GLU A 520 12.05 -5.03 39.24
C GLU A 520 12.84 -3.73 39.33
N ASN A 521 13.68 -3.44 38.36
CA ASN A 521 14.59 -2.31 38.33
C ASN A 521 14.08 -1.09 37.53
N TRP A 522 12.82 -1.11 37.12
CA TRP A 522 12.25 0.05 36.43
C TRP A 522 12.14 1.24 37.39
N ASN A 523 12.68 2.39 36.96
CA ASN A 523 12.47 3.64 37.68
C ASN A 523 11.14 4.27 37.24
N VAL A 524 10.08 4.02 38.00
CA VAL A 524 8.73 4.54 37.73
C VAL A 524 8.41 5.81 38.52
N SER A 525 9.43 6.48 39.11
CA SER A 525 9.24 7.61 40.04
C SER A 525 8.50 8.82 39.44
N ASN A 526 8.50 8.98 38.12
CA ASN A 526 7.74 10.02 37.42
C ASN A 526 6.36 9.53 36.92
N GLY A 527 6.02 8.27 37.17
CA GLY A 527 4.74 7.70 36.79
C GLY A 527 3.56 8.35 37.51
N VAL A 528 2.57 8.75 36.76
CA VAL A 528 1.32 9.37 37.22
C VAL A 528 0.14 8.44 37.09
N LYS A 529 0.07 7.71 35.99
CA LYS A 529 -1.03 6.79 35.68
C LYS A 529 -0.55 5.36 35.58
N PHE A 530 -1.20 4.46 36.31
CA PHE A 530 -0.96 3.02 36.37
C PHE A 530 -2.28 2.22 36.28
N GLU A 531 -3.37 2.88 35.85
CA GLU A 531 -4.67 2.22 35.75
C GLU A 531 -4.60 1.02 34.82
N LEU A 532 -5.22 -0.10 35.23
CA LEU A 532 -5.34 -1.34 34.48
C LEU A 532 -4.01 -1.89 33.93
N MET A 533 -2.85 -1.47 34.44
CA MET A 533 -1.52 -1.80 33.89
C MET A 533 -1.27 -3.31 33.79
N PHE A 534 -1.76 -4.10 34.73
CA PHE A 534 -1.63 -5.55 34.81
C PHE A 534 -2.99 -6.26 34.89
N GLU A 535 -4.03 -5.62 34.37
CA GLU A 535 -5.38 -6.16 34.36
C GLU A 535 -5.44 -7.51 33.61
N GLU A 536 -6.26 -8.43 34.13
CA GLU A 536 -6.54 -9.74 33.54
C GLU A 536 -5.31 -10.66 33.38
N LEU A 537 -4.19 -10.40 34.06
CA LEU A 537 -3.05 -11.31 34.08
C LEU A 537 -3.37 -12.54 34.94
N LYS A 538 -4.23 -13.43 34.41
CA LYS A 538 -4.82 -14.56 35.15
C LYS A 538 -3.81 -15.57 35.70
N LEU A 539 -2.60 -15.62 35.14
CA LEU A 539 -1.52 -16.52 35.54
C LEU A 539 -0.54 -15.85 36.52
N LEU A 540 -0.63 -14.54 36.73
CA LEU A 540 0.21 -13.80 37.62
C LEU A 540 -0.15 -14.09 39.08
N THR A 541 0.82 -14.58 39.88
CA THR A 541 0.64 -14.91 41.29
C THR A 541 1.59 -14.14 42.22
N ASP A 542 2.71 -13.64 41.69
CA ASP A 542 3.73 -12.91 42.47
C ASP A 542 3.98 -11.49 41.94
N VAL A 543 3.77 -10.50 42.80
CA VAL A 543 4.06 -9.08 42.53
C VAL A 543 5.26 -8.58 43.33
N SER A 544 6.01 -9.46 44.03
CA SER A 544 7.18 -9.10 44.82
C SER A 544 8.25 -8.33 44.05
N PRO A 545 8.45 -8.52 42.74
CA PRO A 545 9.36 -7.70 41.97
C PRO A 545 9.05 -6.20 42.01
N LEU A 546 7.80 -5.82 42.24
CA LEU A 546 7.36 -4.42 42.22
C LEU A 546 7.51 -3.74 43.60
N LYS A 547 7.88 -4.47 44.65
CA LYS A 547 7.91 -3.95 46.05
C LYS A 547 8.73 -2.68 46.21
N ASN A 548 9.81 -2.51 45.45
CA ASN A 548 10.74 -1.40 45.53
C ASN A 548 10.39 -0.24 44.57
N TRP A 549 9.29 -0.31 43.84
CA TRP A 549 8.89 0.79 42.97
C TRP A 549 8.56 2.04 43.77
N ASN A 550 9.15 3.17 43.37
CA ASN A 550 8.78 4.46 43.92
C ASN A 550 7.56 5.01 43.15
N VAL A 551 6.39 4.89 43.73
CA VAL A 551 5.11 5.31 43.14
C VAL A 551 4.54 6.59 43.77
N ALA A 552 5.37 7.36 44.46
CA ALA A 552 4.91 8.53 45.23
C ALA A 552 4.21 9.61 44.41
N ASN A 553 4.51 9.71 43.11
CA ASN A 553 3.85 10.63 42.16
C ASN A 553 2.61 10.01 41.46
N GLY A 554 2.33 8.74 41.73
CA GLY A 554 1.17 8.05 41.13
C GLY A 554 -0.16 8.62 41.65
N GLN A 555 -1.05 8.94 40.72
CA GLN A 555 -2.37 9.52 41.02
C GLN A 555 -3.50 8.55 40.67
N ASN A 556 -3.31 7.63 39.71
CA ASN A 556 -4.34 6.72 39.27
C ASN A 556 -3.82 5.27 39.24
N PHE A 557 -4.38 4.39 40.10
CA PHE A 557 -4.13 2.95 40.16
C PHE A 557 -5.42 2.14 40.02
N VAL A 558 -6.46 2.75 39.45
CA VAL A 558 -7.78 2.11 39.25
C VAL A 558 -7.58 0.79 38.54
N LYS A 559 -8.09 -0.30 39.15
CA LYS A 559 -8.11 -1.65 38.57
C LYS A 559 -6.72 -2.19 38.14
N MET A 560 -5.60 -1.68 38.68
CA MET A 560 -4.26 -2.02 38.23
C MET A 560 -4.00 -3.53 38.15
N PHE A 561 -4.55 -4.32 39.08
CA PHE A 561 -4.42 -5.78 39.16
C PHE A 561 -5.78 -6.49 39.09
N ARG A 562 -6.80 -5.86 38.49
CA ARG A 562 -8.11 -6.48 38.34
C ARG A 562 -8.00 -7.80 37.57
N GLY A 563 -8.65 -8.86 38.03
CA GLY A 563 -8.66 -10.17 37.39
C GLY A 563 -7.36 -10.98 37.55
N CYS A 564 -6.37 -10.48 38.33
CA CYS A 564 -5.18 -11.27 38.69
C CYS A 564 -5.51 -12.22 39.85
N LYS A 565 -5.14 -13.51 39.71
CA LYS A 565 -5.41 -14.51 40.76
C LYS A 565 -4.47 -14.34 41.96
N LEU A 566 -5.05 -14.29 43.18
CA LEU A 566 -4.39 -14.53 44.46
C LEU A 566 -3.09 -13.74 44.71
N ILE A 567 -3.04 -12.48 44.31
CA ILE A 567 -1.88 -11.62 44.63
C ILE A 567 -1.84 -11.35 46.16
N ASN A 568 -0.68 -11.59 46.77
CA ASN A 568 -0.43 -11.18 48.16
C ASN A 568 -0.26 -9.66 48.26
N ARG A 569 -1.35 -8.96 48.57
CA ARG A 569 -1.42 -7.48 48.63
C ARG A 569 -0.44 -6.88 49.66
N ASN A 570 -0.07 -7.64 50.72
CA ASN A 570 0.85 -7.18 51.76
C ASN A 570 2.27 -6.90 51.24
N ILE A 571 2.65 -7.43 50.09
CA ILE A 571 3.96 -7.18 49.46
C ILE A 571 4.10 -5.69 49.08
N LEU A 572 3.01 -5.02 48.72
CA LEU A 572 2.99 -3.61 48.30
C LEU A 572 2.69 -2.62 49.44
N LYS A 573 2.65 -3.08 50.68
CA LYS A 573 2.33 -2.24 51.85
C LYS A 573 3.27 -1.04 52.05
N ASP A 574 4.49 -1.13 51.54
CA ASP A 574 5.53 -0.10 51.69
C ASP A 574 5.48 0.97 50.59
N TRP A 575 4.58 0.81 49.60
CA TRP A 575 4.34 1.85 48.58
C TRP A 575 3.80 3.11 49.25
N LYS A 576 4.44 4.24 48.96
CA LYS A 576 4.00 5.55 49.42
C LYS A 576 3.17 6.21 48.35
N PHE A 577 1.95 6.62 48.69
CA PHE A 577 1.00 7.23 47.77
C PHE A 577 0.77 8.70 48.12
N SER A 578 0.40 9.51 47.10
CA SER A 578 -0.06 10.88 47.32
C SER A 578 -1.45 10.88 47.99
N LYS A 579 -1.84 12.01 48.62
CA LYS A 579 -3.17 12.14 49.24
C LYS A 579 -4.34 12.13 48.23
N SER A 580 -4.05 12.38 46.95
CA SER A 580 -5.03 12.45 45.85
C SER A 580 -5.07 11.19 45.00
N THR A 581 -4.48 10.09 45.46
CA THR A 581 -4.37 8.85 44.68
C THR A 581 -5.71 8.10 44.64
N ASP A 582 -6.13 7.70 43.43
CA ASP A 582 -7.30 6.85 43.18
C ASP A 582 -6.89 5.38 43.12
N PHE A 583 -7.56 4.55 43.94
CA PHE A 583 -7.33 3.11 44.05
C PHE A 583 -8.57 2.28 43.75
N GLU A 584 -9.58 2.85 43.11
CA GLU A 584 -10.83 2.17 42.91
C GLU A 584 -10.60 0.77 42.29
N SER A 585 -11.09 -0.25 42.99
CA SER A 585 -11.03 -1.63 42.50
C SER A 585 -9.62 -2.13 42.09
N MET A 586 -8.53 -1.56 42.66
CA MET A 586 -7.15 -1.88 42.30
C MET A 586 -6.86 -3.39 42.27
N PHE A 587 -7.49 -4.17 43.15
CA PHE A 587 -7.34 -5.61 43.29
C PHE A 587 -8.68 -6.35 43.17
N LEU A 588 -9.58 -5.87 42.39
CA LEU A 588 -10.87 -6.55 42.17
C LEU A 588 -10.64 -7.85 41.41
N ASN A 589 -11.14 -8.96 41.95
CA ASN A 589 -11.09 -10.28 41.31
C ASN A 589 -12.30 -10.49 40.39
#